data_900129bf9858ca9a407371df6561bb0a
#
_entry.id   900129bf9858ca9a407371df6561bb0a
#
_cell.length_a   1.000
_cell.length_b   1.000
_cell.length_c   1.000
_cell.angle_alpha   90.00
_cell.angle_beta   90.00
_cell.angle_gamma   90.00
#
_symmetry.space_group_name_H-M   'P 1'
#
loop_
_entity.id
_entity.type
_entity.pdbx_description
1 polymer ?
#
loop_
_entity_poly.entity_id
_entity_poly.type
_entity_poly.pdbx_seq_one_letter_code
_entity_poly.pdbx_strand_id
1 'polypeptide(L)'
;GADPARIHMLGFSQGGMMTFRFLYAHGDVLASIAPIAGPDGFSVYDGRILKEMTPQPPPAHAIPVMYTHGTKDRMLDFEKTALPLRDAVLKAYGLASEESISKGAGFRGGRWKGAGGRVMFEMWDHDFEQGNLYIGGHCLTGPIADGDGEFLQSEVPFRCLTDRDHPAIDLDLGAEIL
;
A
#
# COMPACT_ATOMS: atom_id res chain seq x y z
N GLY A 1 -10.38 -26.00 -7.88
CA GLY A 1 -10.43 -25.11 -6.72
C GLY A 1 -9.28 -24.12 -6.75
N ALA A 2 -9.36 -23.05 -5.96
CA ALA A 2 -8.25 -22.11 -5.81
C ALA A 2 -7.08 -22.81 -5.09
N ASP A 3 -5.86 -22.44 -5.47
CA ASP A 3 -4.66 -22.90 -4.78
C ASP A 3 -4.52 -22.11 -3.46
N PRO A 4 -4.58 -22.75 -2.29
CA PRO A 4 -4.47 -22.04 -1.02
C PRO A 4 -3.09 -21.38 -0.78
N ALA A 5 -2.05 -21.84 -1.48
CA ALA A 5 -0.72 -21.23 -1.43
C ALA A 5 -0.60 -19.95 -2.26
N ARG A 6 -1.65 -19.55 -2.98
CA ARG A 6 -1.68 -18.41 -3.89
C ARG A 6 -2.88 -17.48 -3.61
N ILE A 7 -3.25 -17.34 -2.35
CA ILE A 7 -4.29 -16.40 -1.93
C ILE A 7 -3.61 -15.08 -1.57
N HIS A 8 -3.86 -14.05 -2.34
CA HIS A 8 -3.34 -12.71 -2.13
C HIS A 8 -4.49 -11.76 -1.78
N MET A 9 -4.25 -10.82 -0.89
CA MET A 9 -5.25 -9.82 -0.54
C MET A 9 -4.71 -8.43 -0.79
N LEU A 10 -5.50 -7.60 -1.46
CA LEU A 10 -5.18 -6.20 -1.69
C LEU A 10 -6.39 -5.33 -1.31
N GLY A 11 -6.13 -4.07 -1.00
CA GLY A 11 -7.19 -3.13 -0.69
C GLY A 11 -6.70 -1.70 -0.64
N PHE A 12 -7.59 -0.77 -1.00
CA PHE A 12 -7.34 0.66 -0.99
C PHE A 12 -8.07 1.33 0.16
N SER A 13 -7.42 2.30 0.82
CA SER A 13 -7.99 3.11 1.90
C SER A 13 -8.52 2.21 3.04
N GLN A 14 -9.80 2.23 3.33
CA GLN A 14 -10.42 1.31 4.30
C GLN A 14 -10.19 -0.17 3.94
N GLY A 15 -10.15 -0.49 2.65
CA GLY A 15 -9.77 -1.82 2.17
C GLY A 15 -8.34 -2.19 2.52
N GLY A 16 -7.41 -1.24 2.48
CA GLY A 16 -6.03 -1.43 2.95
C GLY A 16 -5.96 -1.70 4.46
N MET A 17 -6.74 -0.96 5.24
CA MET A 17 -6.87 -1.21 6.68
C MET A 17 -7.44 -2.60 6.97
N MET A 18 -8.45 -3.01 6.22
CA MET A 18 -9.03 -4.36 6.33
C MET A 18 -8.00 -5.43 5.95
N THR A 19 -7.17 -5.18 4.94
CA THR A 19 -6.09 -6.08 4.52
C THR A 19 -5.10 -6.35 5.66
N PHE A 20 -4.69 -5.31 6.38
CA PHE A 20 -3.86 -5.48 7.58
C PHE A 20 -4.59 -6.21 8.70
N ARG A 21 -5.85 -5.88 8.95
CA ARG A 21 -6.66 -6.60 9.95
C ARG A 21 -6.76 -8.08 9.64
N PHE A 22 -6.92 -8.40 8.37
CA PHE A 22 -6.97 -9.80 7.93
C PHE A 22 -5.62 -10.50 8.11
N LEU A 23 -4.51 -9.82 7.84
CA LEU A 23 -3.16 -10.33 8.11
C LEU A 23 -2.99 -10.76 9.57
N TYR A 24 -3.42 -9.92 10.50
CA TYR A 24 -3.27 -10.21 11.95
C TYR A 24 -4.17 -11.35 12.41
N ALA A 25 -5.37 -11.45 11.85
CA ALA A 25 -6.36 -12.45 12.26
C ALA A 25 -6.21 -13.79 11.51
N HIS A 26 -5.79 -13.75 10.25
CA HIS A 26 -5.87 -14.87 9.31
C HIS A 26 -4.67 -14.91 8.34
N GLY A 27 -3.50 -14.45 8.77
CA GLY A 27 -2.29 -14.48 7.93
C GLY A 27 -1.85 -15.87 7.49
N ASP A 28 -2.30 -16.90 8.20
CA ASP A 28 -2.03 -18.31 7.88
C ASP A 28 -2.68 -18.80 6.57
N VAL A 29 -3.71 -18.10 6.08
CA VAL A 29 -4.37 -18.44 4.81
C VAL A 29 -3.95 -17.57 3.64
N LEU A 30 -3.02 -16.61 3.86
CA LEU A 30 -2.56 -15.67 2.86
C LEU A 30 -1.13 -15.96 2.40
N ALA A 31 -0.90 -15.84 1.10
CA ALA A 31 0.43 -15.90 0.50
C ALA A 31 1.15 -14.53 0.58
N SER A 32 0.42 -13.44 0.42
CA SER A 32 0.91 -12.06 0.59
C SER A 32 -0.24 -11.07 0.72
N ILE A 33 0.09 -9.82 1.10
CA ILE A 33 -0.85 -8.71 1.08
C ILE A 33 -0.28 -7.48 0.37
N ALA A 34 -1.19 -6.66 -0.22
CA ALA A 34 -0.84 -5.40 -0.86
C ALA A 34 -1.83 -4.28 -0.46
N PRO A 35 -1.72 -3.75 0.77
CA PRO A 35 -2.51 -2.61 1.20
C PRO A 35 -2.04 -1.30 0.53
N ILE A 36 -3.00 -0.48 0.09
CA ILE A 36 -2.76 0.80 -0.60
C ILE A 36 -3.42 1.92 0.19
N ALA A 37 -2.66 2.93 0.58
CA ALA A 37 -3.14 4.11 1.31
C ALA A 37 -4.08 3.77 2.47
N GLY A 38 -3.81 2.69 3.16
CA GLY A 38 -4.62 2.19 4.27
C GLY A 38 -3.74 1.57 5.34
N PRO A 39 -3.12 2.39 6.21
CA PRO A 39 -2.26 1.87 7.27
C PRO A 39 -3.08 1.11 8.31
N ASP A 40 -2.41 0.19 8.98
CA ASP A 40 -2.99 -0.53 10.12
C ASP A 40 -3.05 0.34 11.37
N GLY A 41 -3.89 -0.06 12.28
CA GLY A 41 -3.91 0.46 13.64
C GLY A 41 -4.89 1.59 13.89
N PHE A 42 -5.79 1.84 12.98
CA PHE A 42 -6.85 2.81 13.24
C PHE A 42 -7.95 2.26 14.12
N SER A 43 -7.95 2.65 15.36
CA SER A 43 -8.92 2.18 16.33
C SER A 43 -10.10 3.11 16.54
N VAL A 44 -10.16 4.29 15.93
CA VAL A 44 -11.23 5.23 16.24
C VAL A 44 -11.79 5.92 15.03
N TYR A 45 -13.01 5.60 14.73
CA TYR A 45 -13.90 6.40 13.91
C TYR A 45 -14.78 7.24 14.85
N ASP A 46 -14.38 8.47 15.12
CA ASP A 46 -15.21 9.47 15.84
C ASP A 46 -15.82 10.50 14.89
N GLY A 47 -15.95 10.15 13.61
CA GLY A 47 -16.37 11.07 12.55
C GLY A 47 -15.27 12.04 12.12
N ARG A 48 -14.06 11.88 12.61
CA ARG A 48 -12.86 12.63 12.20
C ARG A 48 -11.78 11.65 11.77
N ILE A 49 -11.05 12.03 10.75
CA ILE A 49 -9.93 11.27 10.22
C ILE A 49 -8.92 11.02 11.35
N LEU A 50 -8.64 9.82 11.53
CA LEU A 50 -7.73 9.06 12.36
C LEU A 50 -6.53 9.84 12.89
N LYS A 51 -6.44 10.00 14.18
CA LYS A 51 -5.40 10.83 14.79
C LYS A 51 -4.12 10.09 15.10
N GLU A 52 -4.19 8.81 15.42
CA GLU A 52 -3.01 8.07 15.88
C GLU A 52 -3.14 6.59 15.53
N MET A 53 -2.03 6.00 15.16
CA MET A 53 -1.93 4.57 14.92
C MET A 53 -1.89 3.84 16.27
N THR A 54 -2.83 2.94 16.50
CA THR A 54 -2.76 2.04 17.64
C THR A 54 -1.82 0.88 17.29
N PRO A 55 -0.73 0.67 18.05
CA PRO A 55 0.15 -0.47 17.79
C PRO A 55 -0.63 -1.78 17.84
N GLN A 56 -0.50 -2.59 16.80
CA GLN A 56 -1.07 -3.93 16.77
C GLN A 56 -0.01 -4.95 17.18
N PRO A 57 -0.41 -6.08 17.75
CA PRO A 57 0.52 -7.17 18.01
C PRO A 57 1.09 -7.67 16.69
N PRO A 58 2.33 -8.18 16.66
CA PRO A 58 2.88 -8.80 15.47
C PRO A 58 1.95 -9.90 14.95
N PRO A 59 1.80 -10.06 13.62
CA PRO A 59 1.04 -11.18 13.08
C PRO A 59 1.69 -12.51 13.46
N ALA A 60 0.88 -13.53 13.74
CA ALA A 60 1.38 -14.85 14.09
C ALA A 60 2.18 -15.50 12.93
N HIS A 61 1.88 -15.11 11.69
CA HIS A 61 2.54 -15.58 10.49
C HIS A 61 3.07 -14.40 9.69
N ALA A 62 4.39 -14.31 9.54
CA ALA A 62 5.02 -13.32 8.69
C ALA A 62 4.88 -13.72 7.22
N ILE A 63 4.16 -12.94 6.45
CA ILE A 63 4.01 -13.08 4.99
C ILE A 63 4.47 -11.81 4.29
N PRO A 64 4.84 -11.85 3.00
CA PRO A 64 5.22 -10.68 2.26
C PRO A 64 4.13 -9.59 2.27
N VAL A 65 4.57 -8.35 2.47
CA VAL A 65 3.73 -7.16 2.44
C VAL A 65 4.30 -6.17 1.43
N MET A 66 3.48 -5.73 0.46
CA MET A 66 3.80 -4.61 -0.41
C MET A 66 2.86 -3.45 -0.08
N TYR A 67 3.38 -2.41 0.53
CA TYR A 67 2.60 -1.25 0.95
C TYR A 67 2.84 -0.06 0.03
N THR A 68 1.78 0.59 -0.42
CA THR A 68 1.86 1.80 -1.25
C THR A 68 1.13 2.96 -0.59
N HIS A 69 1.76 4.16 -0.58
CA HIS A 69 1.16 5.35 0.01
C HIS A 69 1.62 6.65 -0.68
N GLY A 70 0.73 7.63 -0.79
CA GLY A 70 1.06 8.94 -1.32
C GLY A 70 1.71 9.83 -0.27
N THR A 71 2.86 10.44 -0.59
CA THR A 71 3.56 11.37 0.32
C THR A 71 2.77 12.65 0.58
N LYS A 72 1.83 12.96 -0.30
CA LYS A 72 0.93 14.13 -0.22
C LYS A 72 -0.49 13.75 0.19
N ASP A 73 -0.67 12.56 0.76
CA ASP A 73 -1.98 12.11 1.27
C ASP A 73 -2.45 13.05 2.38
N ARG A 74 -3.61 13.68 2.17
CA ARG A 74 -4.21 14.64 3.11
C ARG A 74 -5.28 14.01 3.99
N MET A 75 -5.71 12.82 3.67
CA MET A 75 -6.66 12.05 4.49
C MET A 75 -5.92 11.21 5.53
N LEU A 76 -4.84 10.57 5.12
CA LEU A 76 -4.03 9.71 5.96
C LEU A 76 -2.57 10.16 5.83
N ASP A 77 -2.18 11.10 6.66
CA ASP A 77 -0.88 11.77 6.65
C ASP A 77 0.27 10.75 6.60
N PHE A 78 1.12 10.87 5.59
CA PHE A 78 2.20 9.93 5.32
C PHE A 78 3.15 9.77 6.51
N GLU A 79 3.58 10.88 7.11
CA GLU A 79 4.55 10.85 8.21
C GLU A 79 3.95 10.31 9.50
N LYS A 80 2.65 10.56 9.73
CA LYS A 80 1.96 10.12 10.96
C LYS A 80 1.37 8.72 10.88
N THR A 81 1.22 8.18 9.68
CA THR A 81 0.56 6.89 9.49
C THR A 81 1.42 5.88 8.74
N ALA A 82 1.93 6.22 7.57
CA ALA A 82 2.67 5.28 6.73
C ALA A 82 4.07 4.96 7.30
N LEU A 83 4.82 5.97 7.74
CA LEU A 83 6.14 5.75 8.32
C LEU A 83 6.08 4.97 9.65
N PRO A 84 5.21 5.29 10.62
CA PRO A 84 5.05 4.47 11.81
C PRO A 84 4.61 3.04 11.52
N LEU A 85 3.74 2.84 10.51
CA LEU A 85 3.38 1.50 10.07
C LEU A 85 4.59 0.73 9.54
N ARG A 86 5.38 1.34 8.65
CA ARG A 86 6.63 0.75 8.15
C ARG A 86 7.50 0.29 9.32
N ASP A 87 7.76 1.18 10.26
CA ASP A 87 8.64 0.90 11.39
C ASP A 87 8.08 -0.23 12.28
N ALA A 88 6.76 -0.29 12.46
CA ALA A 88 6.10 -1.36 13.19
C ALA A 88 6.24 -2.71 12.49
N VAL A 89 6.06 -2.76 11.16
CA VAL A 89 6.23 -3.99 10.37
C VAL A 89 7.69 -4.45 10.40
N LEU A 90 8.65 -3.53 10.17
CA LEU A 90 10.07 -3.85 10.21
C LEU A 90 10.48 -4.45 11.56
N LYS A 91 10.01 -3.84 12.65
CA LYS A 91 10.22 -4.34 14.00
C LYS A 91 9.59 -5.72 14.22
N ALA A 92 8.33 -5.88 13.82
CA ALA A 92 7.59 -7.13 13.99
C ALA A 92 8.22 -8.30 13.23
N TYR A 93 8.77 -8.04 12.05
CA TYR A 93 9.39 -9.03 11.18
C TYR A 93 10.91 -9.18 11.41
N GLY A 94 11.51 -8.34 12.28
CA GLY A 94 12.96 -8.35 12.52
C GLY A 94 13.78 -7.94 11.31
N LEU A 95 13.27 -7.02 10.48
CA LEU A 95 13.92 -6.58 9.25
C LEU A 95 14.75 -5.31 9.52
N ALA A 96 16.02 -5.31 9.17
CA ALA A 96 16.92 -4.19 9.43
C ALA A 96 17.60 -3.61 8.17
N SER A 97 17.85 -4.43 7.17
CA SER A 97 18.57 -4.01 5.97
C SER A 97 17.58 -3.51 4.91
N GLU A 98 17.78 -2.28 4.47
CA GLU A 98 17.01 -1.65 3.42
C GLU A 98 17.78 -1.66 2.10
N GLU A 99 17.06 -1.98 1.02
CA GLU A 99 17.47 -1.75 -0.36
C GLU A 99 16.58 -0.65 -0.92
N SER A 100 17.15 0.51 -1.28
CA SER A 100 16.39 1.58 -1.91
C SER A 100 15.93 1.17 -3.30
N ILE A 101 14.67 1.41 -3.60
CA ILE A 101 14.04 1.09 -4.88
C ILE A 101 13.41 2.34 -5.49
N SER A 102 13.39 2.39 -6.82
CA SER A 102 12.71 3.46 -7.56
C SER A 102 12.17 2.94 -8.88
N LYS A 103 11.05 3.48 -9.34
CA LYS A 103 10.46 3.13 -10.63
C LYS A 103 9.87 4.39 -11.28
N GLY A 104 10.42 4.76 -12.42
CA GLY A 104 10.01 5.95 -13.15
C GLY A 104 10.19 7.24 -12.33
N ALA A 105 9.53 8.30 -12.79
CA ALA A 105 9.48 9.56 -12.06
C ALA A 105 8.27 9.53 -11.10
N GLY A 106 8.52 9.68 -9.80
CA GLY A 106 7.46 9.81 -8.80
C GLY A 106 7.19 8.57 -7.94
N PHE A 107 7.80 7.41 -8.24
CA PHE A 107 7.81 6.27 -7.32
C PHE A 107 9.20 6.04 -6.75
N ARG A 108 9.27 5.90 -5.45
CA ARG A 108 10.47 5.55 -4.69
C ARG A 108 10.07 4.74 -3.47
N GLY A 109 11.02 4.10 -2.86
CA GLY A 109 10.71 3.35 -1.65
C GLY A 109 11.87 2.51 -1.16
N GLY A 110 11.54 1.55 -0.33
CA GLY A 110 12.47 0.61 0.27
C GLY A 110 11.96 -0.82 0.19
N ARG A 111 12.92 -1.72 0.11
CA ARG A 111 12.70 -3.16 0.11
C ARG A 111 13.52 -3.80 1.22
N TRP A 112 12.90 -4.66 2.00
CA TRP A 112 13.52 -5.35 3.12
C TRP A 112 13.39 -6.85 2.95
N LYS A 113 14.53 -7.53 3.10
CA LYS A 113 14.64 -8.98 2.93
C LYS A 113 14.73 -9.66 4.29
N GLY A 114 13.99 -10.72 4.45
CA GLY A 114 14.07 -11.61 5.60
C GLY A 114 15.13 -12.70 5.41
N ALA A 115 15.09 -13.70 6.26
CA ALA A 115 15.96 -14.86 6.18
C ALA A 115 15.85 -15.54 4.80
N GLY A 116 16.99 -15.97 4.25
CA GLY A 116 17.04 -16.59 2.91
C GLY A 116 16.92 -15.59 1.74
N GLY A 117 16.94 -14.28 1.99
CA GLY A 117 16.93 -13.26 0.94
C GLY A 117 15.55 -13.00 0.32
N ARG A 118 14.48 -13.60 0.85
CA ARG A 118 13.11 -13.34 0.39
C ARG A 118 12.69 -11.92 0.77
N VAL A 119 12.08 -11.20 -0.15
CA VAL A 119 11.44 -9.91 0.15
C VAL A 119 10.25 -10.16 1.06
N MET A 120 10.26 -9.50 2.23
CA MET A 120 9.23 -9.64 3.24
C MET A 120 8.43 -8.35 3.45
N PHE A 121 9.06 -7.22 3.20
CA PHE A 121 8.36 -5.94 3.19
C PHE A 121 8.91 -5.09 2.05
N GLU A 122 8.01 -4.46 1.33
CA GLU A 122 8.30 -3.49 0.28
C GLU A 122 7.36 -2.31 0.47
N MET A 123 7.91 -1.11 0.50
CA MET A 123 7.13 0.12 0.60
C MET A 123 7.40 0.99 -0.62
N TRP A 124 6.33 1.43 -1.25
CA TRP A 124 6.36 2.35 -2.37
C TRP A 124 5.68 3.66 -2.01
N ASP A 125 6.42 4.74 -2.14
CA ASP A 125 5.91 6.10 -1.98
C ASP A 125 5.66 6.71 -3.36
N HIS A 126 4.62 7.52 -3.48
CA HIS A 126 4.41 8.34 -4.67
C HIS A 126 4.07 9.79 -4.30
N ASP A 127 4.40 10.73 -5.17
CA ASP A 127 4.09 12.14 -5.02
C ASP A 127 2.95 12.63 -5.92
N PHE A 128 2.22 11.71 -6.53
CA PHE A 128 1.03 12.00 -7.33
C PHE A 128 -0.11 12.49 -6.46
N GLU A 129 -0.95 13.36 -7.01
CA GLU A 129 -2.14 13.90 -6.35
C GLU A 129 -3.37 13.71 -7.24
N GLN A 130 -4.51 13.65 -6.59
CA GLN A 130 -5.79 13.69 -7.25
C GLN A 130 -6.32 15.11 -7.22
N GLY A 131 -6.05 16.03 -7.95
CA GLY A 131 -6.54 17.42 -8.04
C GLY A 131 -7.53 17.99 -6.99
N ASN A 132 -8.00 17.16 -6.08
CA ASN A 132 -8.90 17.53 -4.99
C ASN A 132 -8.11 17.92 -3.75
N LEU A 133 -8.34 19.14 -3.25
CA LEU A 133 -7.64 19.71 -2.10
C LEU A 133 -7.82 18.93 -0.79
N TYR A 134 -8.86 18.12 -0.67
CA TYR A 134 -9.14 17.32 0.54
C TYR A 134 -8.48 15.94 0.51
N ILE A 135 -8.21 15.42 -0.66
CA ILE A 135 -7.73 14.07 -0.90
C ILE A 135 -6.20 14.07 -1.08
N GLY A 136 -5.68 15.03 -1.86
CA GLY A 136 -4.25 15.10 -2.18
C GLY A 136 -3.75 13.80 -2.79
N GLY A 137 -2.75 13.20 -2.18
CA GLY A 137 -2.14 11.93 -2.59
C GLY A 137 -2.89 10.67 -2.12
N HIS A 138 -4.08 10.79 -1.54
CA HIS A 138 -4.93 9.64 -1.20
C HIS A 138 -5.61 9.07 -2.45
N CYS A 139 -4.86 8.44 -3.31
CA CYS A 139 -5.34 8.01 -4.60
C CYS A 139 -4.67 6.72 -5.09
N LEU A 140 -5.35 6.05 -6.02
CA LEU A 140 -4.86 4.86 -6.69
C LEU A 140 -3.93 5.24 -7.84
N THR A 141 -2.75 4.62 -7.87
CA THR A 141 -1.76 4.74 -8.94
C THR A 141 -1.83 3.52 -9.85
N GLY A 142 -1.42 3.69 -11.09
CA GLY A 142 -1.31 2.61 -12.07
C GLY A 142 -2.29 2.72 -13.22
N PRO A 143 -2.02 2.01 -14.31
CA PRO A 143 -2.94 1.89 -15.41
C PRO A 143 -4.14 1.07 -14.93
N ILE A 144 -5.31 1.67 -14.97
CA ILE A 144 -6.54 0.91 -14.94
C ILE A 144 -6.85 0.62 -16.41
N ALA A 145 -6.11 -0.32 -16.97
CA ALA A 145 -6.34 -0.74 -18.34
C ALA A 145 -7.33 -1.90 -18.36
N ASP A 146 -8.50 -1.62 -18.89
CA ASP A 146 -9.11 -2.59 -19.78
C ASP A 146 -8.40 -2.50 -21.13
N GLY A 147 -8.44 -3.55 -21.92
CA GLY A 147 -7.71 -3.61 -23.19
C GLY A 147 -8.03 -2.51 -24.21
N ASP A 148 -8.96 -1.61 -23.96
CA ASP A 148 -9.45 -0.56 -24.85
C ASP A 148 -9.23 0.88 -24.32
N GLY A 149 -8.71 1.04 -23.10
CA GLY A 149 -8.12 2.30 -22.63
C GLY A 149 -9.06 3.45 -22.29
N GLU A 150 -10.34 3.37 -22.58
CA GLU A 150 -11.27 4.50 -22.41
C GLU A 150 -12.16 4.43 -21.14
N PHE A 151 -12.41 3.26 -20.62
CA PHE A 151 -13.56 3.04 -19.74
C PHE A 151 -13.42 3.61 -18.34
N LEU A 152 -12.23 3.76 -17.79
CA LEU A 152 -12.11 4.02 -16.36
C LEU A 152 -11.43 5.36 -15.98
N GLN A 153 -11.09 6.19 -16.95
CA GLN A 153 -10.38 7.44 -16.63
C GLN A 153 -11.23 8.48 -15.89
N SER A 154 -12.52 8.50 -16.08
CA SER A 154 -13.42 9.51 -15.51
C SER A 154 -14.24 9.04 -14.32
N GLU A 155 -14.34 7.73 -14.08
CA GLU A 155 -15.32 7.18 -13.14
C GLU A 155 -14.73 6.57 -11.85
N VAL A 156 -13.42 6.41 -11.74
CA VAL A 156 -12.80 5.95 -10.49
C VAL A 156 -12.52 7.13 -9.57
N PRO A 157 -13.28 7.28 -8.49
CA PRO A 157 -13.31 8.50 -7.69
C PRO A 157 -12.00 8.80 -6.92
N PHE A 158 -11.04 7.91 -6.89
CA PHE A 158 -9.77 8.07 -6.14
C PHE A 158 -8.53 7.80 -7.01
N ARG A 159 -8.64 8.01 -8.32
CA ARG A 159 -7.47 7.87 -9.18
C ARG A 159 -6.54 9.07 -9.02
N CYS A 160 -5.23 8.83 -8.97
CA CYS A 160 -4.24 9.89 -9.08
C CYS A 160 -4.33 10.52 -10.48
N LEU A 161 -4.40 11.85 -10.53
CA LEU A 161 -4.24 12.57 -11.78
C LEU A 161 -2.77 12.55 -12.14
N THR A 162 -2.48 12.02 -13.30
CA THR A 162 -1.17 12.18 -13.91
C THR A 162 -1.27 13.26 -14.96
N ASP A 163 -0.31 14.16 -14.96
CA ASP A 163 -0.09 14.97 -16.14
C ASP A 163 0.10 14.01 -17.32
N ARG A 164 -0.63 14.24 -18.42
CA ARG A 164 -0.56 13.41 -19.63
C ARG A 164 0.86 13.29 -20.19
N ASP A 165 1.75 14.19 -19.77
CA ASP A 165 3.15 14.24 -20.14
C ASP A 165 4.08 13.45 -19.21
N HIS A 166 3.56 12.82 -18.16
CA HIS A 166 4.32 11.91 -17.32
C HIS A 166 4.05 10.46 -17.73
N PRO A 167 4.94 9.84 -18.52
CA PRO A 167 4.84 8.41 -18.88
C PRO A 167 5.11 7.49 -17.66
N ALA A 168 5.08 8.02 -16.47
CA ALA A 168 5.66 7.44 -15.27
C ALA A 168 4.70 6.63 -14.41
N ILE A 169 3.48 6.33 -14.86
CA ILE A 169 2.67 5.36 -14.14
C ILE A 169 2.80 4.01 -14.81
N ASP A 170 3.99 3.49 -14.76
CA ASP A 170 4.29 2.11 -15.16
C ASP A 170 4.38 1.15 -13.97
N LEU A 171 3.90 1.57 -12.79
CA LEU A 171 3.73 0.64 -11.69
C LEU A 171 2.42 -0.11 -11.90
N ASP A 172 2.47 -1.19 -12.62
CA ASP A 172 1.41 -2.17 -12.65
C ASP A 172 1.43 -2.95 -11.32
N LEU A 173 0.68 -2.45 -10.34
CA LEU A 173 0.57 -3.09 -9.03
C LEU A 173 0.11 -4.54 -9.15
N GLY A 174 -0.66 -4.88 -10.18
CA GLY A 174 -1.07 -6.26 -10.45
C GLY A 174 0.10 -7.16 -10.85
N ALA A 175 1.01 -6.67 -11.69
CA ALA A 175 2.19 -7.41 -12.11
C ALA A 175 3.28 -7.51 -11.04
N GLU A 176 3.37 -6.54 -10.13
CA GLU A 176 4.36 -6.55 -9.03
C GLU A 176 3.93 -7.45 -7.86
N ILE A 177 2.63 -7.77 -7.74
CA ILE A 177 2.09 -8.62 -6.65
C ILE A 177 2.11 -10.12 -7.01
N LEU A 178 2.13 -10.46 -8.29
CA LEU A 178 2.13 -11.85 -8.78
C LEU A 178 3.54 -12.39 -8.95
#